data_6a5c31455b5e36624ee9678068ae0e99
#
_entry.id   6a5c31455b5e36624ee9678068ae0e99
#
_cell.length_a   1.000
_cell.length_b   1.000
_cell.length_c   1.000
_cell.angle_alpha   90.00
_cell.angle_beta   90.00
_cell.angle_gamma   90.00
#
_symmetry.space_group_name_H-M   'P 1'
#
loop_
_entity.id
_entity.type
_entity.pdbx_description
1 polymer ?
#
loop_
_entity_poly.entity_id
_entity_poly.type
_entity_poly.pdbx_seq_one_letter_code
_entity_poly.pdbx_strand_id
1 'polypeptide(L)'
;MVKVILIIIDGLHYEAAKKNMDYLLAQCQAQKGHLRSIQSVPPALSRPLYETILTGKTANESGITHNDTQQLSTEKSIFHHTKNLGKISAAAASHWFSELYNHTPFEPIEWRFIANPHFTIPYGIFYFDWHYPDSHTIADGEYLRTHYHPDFLLIHPMGIDFSGNNYGQNSMEYHTAIQMIDETFADYLPLWLDEGYQVFITSDHALNNKSLSKQDYLTTQPKTAKNIEVRTTIPLFIFGNQHQQYQTRTIEQTDISSIICHLLEN
;
A
#
# COMPACT_ATOMS: atom_id res chain seq x y z
N MET A 1 -22.35 7.91 2.18
CA MET A 1 -21.29 7.08 2.82
C MET A 1 -20.04 7.19 2.01
N VAL A 2 -18.92 7.48 2.65
CA VAL A 2 -17.62 7.62 1.99
C VAL A 2 -17.03 6.24 1.74
N LYS A 3 -16.53 6.02 0.52
CA LYS A 3 -15.76 4.84 0.13
C LYS A 3 -14.30 5.23 -0.02
N VAL A 4 -13.38 4.32 0.28
CA VAL A 4 -11.95 4.59 0.25
C VAL A 4 -11.20 3.53 -0.55
N ILE A 5 -10.30 3.99 -1.43
CA ILE A 5 -9.25 3.16 -2.03
C ILE A 5 -7.92 3.59 -1.43
N LEU A 6 -7.19 2.66 -0.84
CA LEU A 6 -5.81 2.84 -0.38
C LEU A 6 -4.89 2.07 -1.31
N ILE A 7 -3.92 2.78 -1.90
CA ILE A 7 -2.87 2.18 -2.72
C ILE A 7 -1.56 2.34 -1.99
N ILE A 8 -0.90 1.22 -1.70
CA ILE A 8 0.43 1.19 -1.09
C ILE A 8 1.40 0.71 -2.16
N ILE A 9 2.17 1.63 -2.74
CA ILE A 9 3.19 1.34 -3.74
C ILE A 9 4.49 1.01 -3.01
N ASP A 10 4.95 -0.23 -3.09
CA ASP A 10 6.16 -0.65 -2.39
C ASP A 10 7.41 0.06 -2.92
N GLY A 11 8.25 0.56 -2.02
CA GLY A 11 9.57 1.10 -2.34
C GLY A 11 9.61 2.45 -3.05
N LEU A 12 8.50 3.22 -3.10
CA LEU A 12 8.43 4.49 -3.82
C LEU A 12 8.95 5.68 -3.00
N HIS A 13 10.04 6.29 -3.46
CA HIS A 13 10.60 7.49 -2.87
C HIS A 13 9.85 8.77 -3.29
N TYR A 14 9.66 9.72 -2.37
CA TYR A 14 8.95 10.98 -2.63
C TYR A 14 9.52 11.80 -3.80
N GLU A 15 10.84 12.00 -3.86
CA GLU A 15 11.45 12.77 -4.95
C GLU A 15 11.38 12.02 -6.30
N ALA A 16 11.39 10.68 -6.27
CA ALA A 16 11.19 9.88 -7.47
C ALA A 16 9.74 9.97 -7.98
N ALA A 17 8.75 9.97 -7.08
CA ALA A 17 7.36 10.22 -7.43
C ALA A 17 7.18 11.60 -8.07
N LYS A 18 7.75 12.67 -7.48
CA LYS A 18 7.71 14.03 -8.03
C LYS A 18 8.35 14.16 -9.42
N LYS A 19 9.31 13.31 -9.73
CA LYS A 19 10.05 13.36 -11.00
C LYS A 19 9.37 12.56 -12.11
N ASN A 20 8.62 11.51 -11.78
CA ASN A 20 8.19 10.51 -12.76
C ASN A 20 6.69 10.22 -12.78
N MET A 21 5.88 10.81 -11.87
CA MET A 21 4.42 10.62 -11.84
C MET A 21 3.70 11.84 -12.42
N ASP A 22 3.89 12.05 -13.72
CA ASP A 22 3.40 13.25 -14.42
C ASP A 22 1.88 13.37 -14.39
N TYR A 23 1.16 12.25 -14.55
CA TYR A 23 -0.30 12.24 -14.53
C TYR A 23 -0.85 12.64 -13.16
N LEU A 24 -0.42 11.99 -12.08
CA LEU A 24 -0.90 12.32 -10.73
C LEU A 24 -0.53 13.76 -10.34
N LEU A 25 0.65 14.23 -10.73
CA LEU A 25 1.07 15.62 -10.50
C LEU A 25 0.19 16.62 -11.27
N ALA A 26 -0.17 16.31 -12.51
CA ALA A 26 -1.10 17.14 -13.28
C ALA A 26 -2.50 17.21 -12.62
N GLN A 27 -3.00 16.09 -12.04
CA GLN A 27 -4.25 16.10 -11.28
C GLN A 27 -4.15 16.98 -10.02
N CYS A 28 -2.99 16.96 -9.33
CA CYS A 28 -2.74 17.85 -8.20
C CYS A 28 -2.67 19.33 -8.61
N GLN A 29 -2.02 19.65 -9.73
CA GLN A 29 -1.99 21.01 -10.29
C GLN A 29 -3.39 21.50 -10.70
N ALA A 30 -4.23 20.59 -11.20
CA ALA A 30 -5.63 20.86 -11.52
C ALA A 30 -6.55 20.94 -10.26
N GLN A 31 -5.98 20.94 -9.06
CA GLN A 31 -6.67 21.01 -7.76
C GLN A 31 -7.71 19.90 -7.52
N LYS A 32 -7.52 18.73 -8.16
CA LYS A 32 -8.35 17.54 -7.93
C LYS A 32 -7.85 16.67 -6.78
N GLY A 33 -6.68 16.97 -6.27
CA GLY A 33 -5.99 16.30 -5.19
C GLY A 33 -4.75 17.07 -4.75
N HIS A 34 -3.95 16.50 -3.88
CA HIS A 34 -2.67 17.07 -3.48
C HIS A 34 -1.64 15.99 -3.15
N LEU A 35 -0.37 16.34 -3.34
CA LEU A 35 0.78 15.54 -2.93
C LEU A 35 1.41 16.10 -1.67
N ARG A 36 1.76 15.24 -0.75
CA ARG A 36 2.53 15.55 0.46
C ARG A 36 3.73 14.61 0.59
N SER A 37 4.76 15.09 1.28
CA SER A 37 5.80 14.22 1.82
C SER A 37 5.47 13.84 3.24
N ILE A 38 5.59 12.56 3.57
CA ILE A 38 5.50 12.03 4.92
C ILE A 38 6.74 11.19 5.23
N GLN A 39 7.00 10.95 6.51
CA GLN A 39 8.11 10.10 6.93
C GLN A 39 7.60 8.71 7.28
N SER A 40 8.27 7.67 6.74
CA SER A 40 8.03 6.31 7.22
C SER A 40 8.53 6.15 8.66
N VAL A 41 7.90 5.27 9.41
CA VAL A 41 8.42 4.89 10.74
C VAL A 41 9.44 3.74 10.61
N PRO A 42 10.39 3.60 11.57
CA PRO A 42 11.27 2.44 11.57
C PRO A 42 10.52 1.17 12.08
N PRO A 43 10.91 -0.04 11.64
CA PRO A 43 11.96 -0.32 10.66
C PRO A 43 11.48 -0.08 9.22
N ALA A 44 12.37 0.33 8.30
CA ALA A 44 12.05 0.45 6.87
C ALA A 44 12.04 -0.96 6.24
N LEU A 45 11.01 -1.75 6.57
CA LEU A 45 10.75 -3.10 6.11
C LEU A 45 9.28 -3.21 5.71
N SER A 46 9.00 -3.83 4.59
CA SER A 46 7.67 -3.80 3.97
C SER A 46 6.58 -4.40 4.87
N ARG A 47 6.70 -5.65 5.33
CA ARG A 47 5.65 -6.29 6.15
C ARG A 47 5.34 -5.53 7.45
N PRO A 48 6.33 -5.08 8.26
CA PRO A 48 6.08 -4.20 9.41
C PRO A 48 5.36 -2.91 9.06
N LEU A 49 5.69 -2.29 7.91
CA LEU A 49 5.09 -1.03 7.50
C LEU A 49 3.71 -1.20 6.87
N TYR A 50 3.40 -2.34 6.24
CA TYR A 50 2.02 -2.67 5.86
C TYR A 50 1.13 -2.73 7.10
N GLU A 51 1.60 -3.41 8.14
CA GLU A 51 0.90 -3.46 9.42
C GLU A 51 0.73 -2.06 10.02
N THR A 52 1.80 -1.24 10.02
CA THR A 52 1.74 0.13 10.54
C THR A 52 0.71 0.99 9.80
N ILE A 53 0.69 0.97 8.48
CA ILE A 53 -0.26 1.76 7.68
C ILE A 53 -1.70 1.31 7.95
N LEU A 54 -1.93 0.00 8.11
CA LEU A 54 -3.27 -0.55 8.28
C LEU A 54 -3.81 -0.49 9.71
N THR A 55 -2.94 -0.39 10.73
CA THR A 55 -3.33 -0.41 12.14
C THR A 55 -3.04 0.89 12.89
N GLY A 56 -2.12 1.70 12.37
CA GLY A 56 -1.57 2.86 13.09
C GLY A 56 -0.57 2.49 14.18
N LYS A 57 -0.19 1.20 14.29
CA LYS A 57 0.75 0.69 15.30
C LYS A 57 2.15 0.55 14.72
N THR A 58 3.15 0.94 15.49
CA THR A 58 4.55 0.70 15.14
C THR A 58 4.87 -0.80 15.20
N ALA A 59 5.96 -1.22 14.55
CA ALA A 59 6.41 -2.60 14.57
C ALA A 59 6.60 -3.16 16.01
N ASN A 60 7.08 -2.33 16.94
CA ASN A 60 7.26 -2.73 18.33
C ASN A 60 5.92 -2.92 19.06
N GLU A 61 4.89 -2.17 18.73
CA GLU A 61 3.56 -2.28 19.32
C GLU A 61 2.80 -3.49 18.77
N SER A 62 2.89 -3.74 17.46
CA SER A 62 2.18 -4.84 16.80
C SER A 62 2.88 -6.20 16.91
N GLY A 63 4.19 -6.20 17.18
CA GLY A 63 5.00 -7.41 17.17
C GLY A 63 5.37 -7.92 15.76
N ILE A 64 4.92 -7.23 14.70
CA ILE A 64 5.31 -7.52 13.31
C ILE A 64 6.59 -6.73 13.03
N THR A 65 7.75 -7.33 13.29
CA THR A 65 9.04 -6.62 13.29
C THR A 65 9.95 -6.91 12.10
N HIS A 66 9.66 -7.97 11.32
CA HIS A 66 10.47 -8.41 10.20
C HIS A 66 9.61 -8.89 9.03
N ASN A 67 10.17 -8.93 7.82
CA ASN A 67 9.48 -9.43 6.62
C ASN A 67 9.14 -10.93 6.69
N ASP A 68 9.92 -11.71 7.44
CA ASP A 68 9.74 -13.14 7.67
C ASP A 68 8.82 -13.47 8.86
N THR A 69 8.22 -12.46 9.50
CA THR A 69 7.27 -12.68 10.60
C THR A 69 5.97 -13.28 10.06
N GLN A 70 5.86 -14.61 10.09
CA GLN A 70 4.68 -15.35 9.64
C GLN A 70 3.71 -15.58 10.79
N GLN A 71 2.89 -14.60 11.10
CA GLN A 71 1.83 -14.70 12.10
C GLN A 71 0.66 -13.79 11.74
N LEU A 72 -0.52 -14.13 12.21
CA LEU A 72 -1.67 -13.23 12.16
C LEU A 72 -1.42 -12.04 13.09
N SER A 73 -1.81 -10.85 12.64
CA SER A 73 -1.80 -9.66 13.48
C SER A 73 -2.82 -9.79 14.62
N THR A 74 -2.44 -9.33 15.79
CA THR A 74 -3.34 -9.18 16.94
C THR A 74 -4.00 -7.81 16.99
N GLU A 75 -3.53 -6.87 16.16
CA GLU A 75 -4.02 -5.50 16.12
C GLU A 75 -5.29 -5.35 15.25
N LYS A 76 -6.09 -4.32 15.54
CA LYS A 76 -7.27 -3.99 14.75
C LYS A 76 -6.88 -3.11 13.58
N SER A 77 -6.98 -3.66 12.38
CA SER A 77 -6.70 -2.95 11.12
C SER A 77 -7.94 -2.26 10.57
N ILE A 78 -7.75 -1.45 9.50
CA ILE A 78 -8.83 -0.86 8.71
C ILE A 78 -9.84 -1.94 8.26
N PHE A 79 -9.39 -3.14 7.90
CA PHE A 79 -10.26 -4.26 7.53
C PHE A 79 -11.20 -4.68 8.68
N HIS A 80 -10.65 -4.78 9.89
CA HIS A 80 -11.46 -5.08 11.08
C HIS A 80 -12.48 -3.97 11.36
N HIS A 81 -12.06 -2.72 11.22
CA HIS A 81 -12.93 -1.56 11.40
C HIS A 81 -14.07 -1.56 10.38
N THR A 82 -13.76 -1.76 9.10
CA THR A 82 -14.74 -1.88 8.01
C THR A 82 -15.77 -2.97 8.30
N LYS A 83 -15.29 -4.14 8.71
CA LYS A 83 -16.16 -5.28 9.08
C LYS A 83 -17.07 -4.96 10.26
N ASN A 84 -16.53 -4.28 11.30
CA ASN A 84 -17.32 -3.88 12.47
C ASN A 84 -18.43 -2.86 12.14
N LEU A 85 -18.24 -2.06 11.10
CA LEU A 85 -19.27 -1.15 10.57
C LEU A 85 -20.32 -1.86 9.71
N GLY A 86 -20.20 -3.17 9.48
CA GLY A 86 -21.05 -3.91 8.56
C GLY A 86 -20.81 -3.56 7.09
N LYS A 87 -19.64 -2.99 6.77
CA LYS A 87 -19.20 -2.57 5.44
C LYS A 87 -18.34 -3.63 4.77
N ILE A 88 -18.20 -3.53 3.46
CA ILE A 88 -17.45 -4.48 2.63
C ILE A 88 -16.03 -3.97 2.43
N SER A 89 -15.06 -4.85 2.60
CA SER A 89 -13.68 -4.58 2.23
C SER A 89 -13.13 -5.61 1.22
N ALA A 90 -12.12 -5.19 0.45
CA ALA A 90 -11.44 -6.05 -0.51
C ALA A 90 -9.95 -5.71 -0.59
N ALA A 91 -9.12 -6.64 -1.11
CA ALA A 91 -7.69 -6.40 -1.34
C ALA A 91 -7.17 -7.11 -2.59
N ALA A 92 -6.48 -6.36 -3.47
CA ALA A 92 -5.62 -6.88 -4.53
C ALA A 92 -4.16 -6.59 -4.12
N ALA A 93 -3.45 -7.59 -3.61
CA ALA A 93 -2.21 -7.33 -2.88
C ALA A 93 -1.27 -8.53 -2.79
N SER A 94 -0.06 -8.31 -2.27
CA SER A 94 0.84 -9.38 -1.87
C SER A 94 0.17 -10.34 -0.87
N HIS A 95 0.51 -11.62 -0.95
CA HIS A 95 0.07 -12.66 -0.02
C HIS A 95 0.37 -12.34 1.45
N TRP A 96 1.33 -11.45 1.74
CA TRP A 96 1.63 -11.01 3.09
C TRP A 96 0.45 -10.33 3.78
N PHE A 97 -0.45 -9.67 3.04
CA PHE A 97 -1.67 -9.11 3.63
C PHE A 97 -2.66 -10.20 4.03
N SER A 98 -2.75 -11.31 3.26
CA SER A 98 -3.52 -12.48 3.66
C SER A 98 -2.93 -13.14 4.93
N GLU A 99 -1.61 -13.24 5.01
CA GLU A 99 -0.92 -13.80 6.19
C GLU A 99 -1.10 -12.92 7.45
N LEU A 100 -1.22 -11.61 7.29
CA LEU A 100 -1.47 -10.71 8.42
C LEU A 100 -2.91 -10.78 8.94
N TYR A 101 -3.91 -11.03 8.07
CA TYR A 101 -5.30 -10.81 8.46
C TYR A 101 -6.26 -11.96 8.19
N ASN A 102 -5.92 -12.93 7.35
CA ASN A 102 -6.79 -14.05 7.01
C ASN A 102 -6.24 -15.39 7.46
N HIS A 103 -5.11 -15.80 6.88
CA HIS A 103 -4.55 -17.13 7.12
C HIS A 103 -3.03 -17.15 6.94
N THR A 104 -2.32 -17.81 7.85
CA THR A 104 -0.87 -18.03 7.80
C THR A 104 -0.53 -19.48 8.19
N PRO A 105 0.42 -20.16 7.52
CA PRO A 105 1.13 -19.72 6.31
C PRO A 105 0.22 -19.62 5.09
N PHE A 106 0.67 -18.88 4.06
CA PHE A 106 -0.07 -18.72 2.81
C PHE A 106 0.10 -19.94 1.91
N GLU A 107 -1.03 -20.52 1.50
CA GLU A 107 -1.09 -21.61 0.53
C GLU A 107 -1.75 -21.10 -0.76
N PRO A 108 -1.00 -20.94 -1.88
CA PRO A 108 -1.50 -20.28 -3.08
C PRO A 108 -2.73 -20.93 -3.71
N ILE A 109 -2.85 -22.26 -3.63
CA ILE A 109 -4.00 -22.99 -4.19
C ILE A 109 -5.29 -22.65 -3.43
N GLU A 110 -5.18 -22.43 -2.12
CA GLU A 110 -6.35 -22.22 -1.25
C GLU A 110 -6.64 -20.75 -1.02
N TRP A 111 -5.59 -19.88 -0.92
CA TRP A 111 -5.73 -18.54 -0.38
C TRP A 111 -5.47 -17.42 -1.39
N ARG A 112 -5.13 -17.76 -2.67
CA ARG A 112 -4.89 -16.73 -3.68
C ARG A 112 -6.16 -15.94 -4.03
N PHE A 113 -7.29 -16.64 -4.16
CA PHE A 113 -8.59 -16.05 -4.51
C PHE A 113 -9.56 -16.26 -3.36
N ILE A 114 -9.92 -15.19 -2.68
CA ILE A 114 -10.80 -15.21 -1.52
C ILE A 114 -12.15 -14.58 -1.87
N ALA A 115 -13.21 -15.30 -1.59
CA ALA A 115 -14.58 -14.81 -1.61
C ALA A 115 -15.34 -15.44 -0.42
N ASN A 116 -15.01 -14.99 0.80
CA ASN A 116 -15.58 -15.53 2.03
C ASN A 116 -15.85 -14.40 3.04
N PRO A 117 -17.12 -14.06 3.31
CA PRO A 117 -17.50 -12.96 4.19
C PRO A 117 -17.11 -13.17 5.66
N HIS A 118 -16.69 -14.37 6.05
CA HIS A 118 -16.23 -14.64 7.42
C HIS A 118 -14.81 -14.21 7.67
N PHE A 119 -13.97 -14.04 6.63
CA PHE A 119 -12.62 -13.56 6.78
C PHE A 119 -12.55 -12.07 7.13
N THR A 120 -11.40 -11.64 7.62
CA THR A 120 -11.11 -10.23 7.90
C THR A 120 -11.01 -9.44 6.61
N ILE A 121 -10.36 -10.01 5.57
CA ILE A 121 -10.41 -9.54 4.20
C ILE A 121 -11.33 -10.50 3.43
N PRO A 122 -12.62 -10.17 3.27
CA PRO A 122 -13.60 -11.10 2.74
C PRO A 122 -13.48 -11.38 1.25
N TYR A 123 -12.91 -10.42 0.50
CA TYR A 123 -12.69 -10.53 -0.94
C TYR A 123 -11.25 -10.17 -1.26
N GLY A 124 -10.50 -11.10 -1.86
CA GLY A 124 -9.08 -10.90 -2.09
C GLY A 124 -8.56 -11.60 -3.31
N ILE A 125 -7.60 -10.95 -3.98
CA ILE A 125 -6.73 -11.55 -4.98
C ILE A 125 -5.30 -11.30 -4.51
N PHE A 126 -4.61 -12.38 -4.09
CA PHE A 126 -3.29 -12.27 -3.46
C PHE A 126 -2.22 -12.88 -4.36
N TYR A 127 -1.35 -12.04 -4.91
CA TYR A 127 -0.20 -12.52 -5.65
C TYR A 127 0.92 -12.97 -4.68
N PHE A 128 1.77 -13.89 -5.16
CA PHE A 128 2.88 -14.45 -4.38
C PHE A 128 4.20 -14.50 -5.19
N ASP A 129 4.20 -13.86 -6.35
CA ASP A 129 5.36 -13.70 -7.21
C ASP A 129 5.78 -12.23 -7.26
N TRP A 130 7.04 -11.93 -6.97
CA TRP A 130 7.61 -10.58 -7.01
C TRP A 130 7.58 -9.92 -8.40
N HIS A 131 7.40 -10.73 -9.46
CA HIS A 131 7.27 -10.29 -10.85
C HIS A 131 5.82 -10.05 -11.26
N TYR A 132 4.86 -10.13 -10.33
CA TYR A 132 3.46 -9.88 -10.67
C TYR A 132 3.30 -8.44 -11.16
N PRO A 133 2.81 -8.22 -12.41
CA PRO A 133 2.79 -6.88 -12.99
C PRO A 133 1.90 -5.92 -12.22
N ASP A 134 2.35 -4.69 -11.99
CA ASP A 134 1.58 -3.66 -11.29
C ASP A 134 0.26 -3.35 -12.00
N SER A 135 0.25 -3.32 -13.34
CA SER A 135 -0.98 -3.15 -14.12
C SER A 135 -2.01 -4.26 -13.88
N HIS A 136 -1.56 -5.50 -13.63
CA HIS A 136 -2.44 -6.61 -13.26
C HIS A 136 -2.97 -6.44 -11.85
N THR A 137 -2.13 -5.99 -10.90
CA THR A 137 -2.56 -5.73 -9.53
C THR A 137 -3.65 -4.63 -9.50
N ILE A 138 -3.49 -3.58 -10.31
CA ILE A 138 -4.51 -2.53 -10.45
C ILE A 138 -5.79 -3.09 -11.08
N ALA A 139 -5.66 -3.91 -12.14
CA ALA A 139 -6.81 -4.55 -12.81
C ALA A 139 -7.55 -5.53 -11.87
N ASP A 140 -6.82 -6.27 -11.02
CA ASP A 140 -7.41 -7.12 -9.98
C ASP A 140 -8.19 -6.29 -8.96
N GLY A 141 -7.65 -5.13 -8.56
CA GLY A 141 -8.34 -4.17 -7.70
C GLY A 141 -9.63 -3.65 -8.35
N GLU A 142 -9.58 -3.31 -9.63
CA GLU A 142 -10.76 -2.88 -10.39
C GLU A 142 -11.80 -3.99 -10.55
N TYR A 143 -11.35 -5.23 -10.76
CA TYR A 143 -12.24 -6.39 -10.74
C TYR A 143 -12.96 -6.51 -9.40
N LEU A 144 -12.24 -6.44 -8.28
CA LEU A 144 -12.85 -6.51 -6.95
C LEU A 144 -13.80 -5.33 -6.70
N ARG A 145 -13.44 -4.13 -7.15
CA ARG A 145 -14.27 -2.92 -7.03
C ARG A 145 -15.61 -3.09 -7.75
N THR A 146 -15.59 -3.58 -8.98
CA THR A 146 -16.77 -3.70 -9.83
C THR A 146 -17.66 -4.87 -9.46
N HIS A 147 -17.11 -5.94 -8.88
CA HIS A 147 -17.87 -7.15 -8.53
C HIS A 147 -18.43 -7.12 -7.11
N TYR A 148 -17.70 -6.53 -6.16
CA TYR A 148 -18.08 -6.56 -4.74
C TYR A 148 -18.45 -5.19 -4.17
N HIS A 149 -18.21 -4.10 -4.92
CA HIS A 149 -18.49 -2.72 -4.52
C HIS A 149 -18.02 -2.38 -3.10
N PRO A 150 -16.75 -2.65 -2.76
CA PRO A 150 -16.25 -2.47 -1.40
C PRO A 150 -16.31 -1.01 -0.96
N ASP A 151 -16.56 -0.81 0.34
CA ASP A 151 -16.40 0.49 0.99
C ASP A 151 -14.93 0.82 1.24
N PHE A 152 -14.11 -0.22 1.46
CA PHE A 152 -12.65 -0.11 1.56
C PHE A 152 -11.96 -1.09 0.61
N LEU A 153 -11.12 -0.57 -0.29
CA LEU A 153 -10.31 -1.37 -1.20
C LEU A 153 -8.83 -1.06 -0.98
N LEU A 154 -8.05 -2.09 -0.71
CA LEU A 154 -6.58 -2.02 -0.72
C LEU A 154 -6.06 -2.53 -2.07
N ILE A 155 -5.14 -1.76 -2.68
CA ILE A 155 -4.36 -2.20 -3.84
C ILE A 155 -2.88 -2.06 -3.49
N HIS A 156 -2.08 -3.10 -3.73
CA HIS A 156 -0.66 -3.09 -3.37
C HIS A 156 0.21 -3.59 -4.53
N PRO A 157 0.71 -2.70 -5.41
CA PRO A 157 1.71 -3.01 -6.43
C PRO A 157 3.13 -3.05 -5.83
N MET A 158 4.01 -3.93 -6.37
CA MET A 158 5.37 -4.17 -5.86
C MET A 158 6.47 -3.98 -6.91
N GLY A 159 6.11 -3.68 -8.16
CA GLY A 159 7.07 -3.64 -9.26
C GLY A 159 8.15 -2.55 -9.10
N ILE A 160 7.85 -1.46 -8.40
CA ILE A 160 8.81 -0.38 -8.13
C ILE A 160 9.89 -0.86 -7.15
N ASP A 161 9.50 -1.50 -6.04
CA ASP A 161 10.46 -2.09 -5.10
C ASP A 161 11.31 -3.16 -5.77
N PHE A 162 10.68 -4.06 -6.54
CA PHE A 162 11.39 -5.07 -7.32
C PHE A 162 12.43 -4.45 -8.26
N SER A 163 12.05 -3.41 -9.02
CA SER A 163 12.96 -2.74 -9.96
C SER A 163 14.09 -2.05 -9.23
N GLY A 164 13.79 -1.34 -8.15
CA GLY A 164 14.78 -0.64 -7.36
C GLY A 164 15.78 -1.56 -6.65
N ASN A 165 15.32 -2.70 -6.17
CA ASN A 165 16.19 -3.69 -5.50
C ASN A 165 17.10 -4.44 -6.50
N ASN A 166 16.63 -4.68 -7.72
CA ASN A 166 17.42 -5.38 -8.74
C ASN A 166 18.38 -4.45 -9.49
N TYR A 167 18.00 -3.20 -9.75
CA TYR A 167 18.73 -2.29 -10.63
C TYR A 167 19.21 -1.03 -9.92
N GLY A 168 18.70 -0.74 -8.73
CA GLY A 168 19.01 0.46 -7.95
C GLY A 168 18.03 1.60 -8.17
N GLN A 169 17.83 2.44 -7.15
CA GLN A 169 16.85 3.54 -7.16
C GLN A 169 17.16 4.67 -8.18
N ASN A 170 18.36 4.73 -8.74
CA ASN A 170 18.74 5.69 -9.78
C ASN A 170 18.74 5.06 -11.18
N SER A 171 18.32 3.81 -11.31
CA SER A 171 18.30 3.11 -12.59
C SER A 171 17.14 3.58 -13.48
N MET A 172 17.31 3.36 -14.77
CA MET A 172 16.25 3.62 -15.74
C MET A 172 15.03 2.71 -15.46
N GLU A 173 15.25 1.45 -15.07
CA GLU A 173 14.23 0.47 -14.76
C GLU A 173 13.34 0.92 -13.60
N TYR A 174 13.93 1.47 -12.52
CA TYR A 174 13.17 2.02 -11.40
C TYR A 174 12.31 3.21 -11.83
N HIS A 175 12.87 4.15 -12.58
CA HIS A 175 12.13 5.30 -13.08
C HIS A 175 11.04 4.91 -14.07
N THR A 176 11.32 3.94 -14.96
CA THR A 176 10.32 3.42 -15.90
C THR A 176 9.17 2.72 -15.17
N ALA A 177 9.44 1.92 -14.13
CA ALA A 177 8.39 1.29 -13.34
C ALA A 177 7.43 2.33 -12.71
N ILE A 178 7.98 3.46 -12.22
CA ILE A 178 7.17 4.57 -11.68
C ILE A 178 6.30 5.21 -12.77
N GLN A 179 6.86 5.45 -13.97
CA GLN A 179 6.11 6.02 -15.08
C GLN A 179 4.98 5.09 -15.54
N MET A 180 5.25 3.79 -15.65
CA MET A 180 4.25 2.80 -16.09
C MET A 180 3.06 2.70 -15.12
N ILE A 181 3.28 2.77 -13.81
CA ILE A 181 2.16 2.76 -12.87
C ILE A 181 1.39 4.08 -12.87
N ASP A 182 2.07 5.20 -13.07
CA ASP A 182 1.42 6.53 -13.22
C ASP A 182 0.53 6.57 -14.48
N GLU A 183 1.00 6.02 -15.61
CA GLU A 183 0.20 5.84 -16.83
C GLU A 183 -1.03 4.95 -16.56
N THR A 184 -0.87 3.87 -15.78
CA THR A 184 -1.99 3.01 -15.41
C THR A 184 -3.03 3.76 -14.56
N PHE A 185 -2.62 4.66 -13.68
CA PHE A 185 -3.57 5.49 -12.93
C PHE A 185 -4.39 6.43 -13.81
N ALA A 186 -3.90 6.82 -14.99
CA ALA A 186 -4.68 7.64 -15.91
C ALA A 186 -5.96 6.95 -16.39
N ASP A 187 -5.97 5.62 -16.47
CA ASP A 187 -7.13 4.84 -16.89
C ASP A 187 -8.13 4.64 -15.73
N TYR A 188 -7.66 4.49 -14.50
CA TYR A 188 -8.50 4.04 -13.39
C TYR A 188 -8.89 5.13 -12.39
N LEU A 189 -8.02 6.10 -12.10
CA LEU A 189 -8.31 7.15 -11.11
C LEU A 189 -9.59 7.96 -11.44
N PRO A 190 -9.85 8.36 -12.70
CA PRO A 190 -11.10 9.05 -13.02
C PRO A 190 -12.35 8.21 -12.69
N LEU A 191 -12.32 6.91 -12.98
CA LEU A 191 -13.42 5.98 -12.70
C LEU A 191 -13.71 5.88 -11.20
N TRP A 192 -12.64 5.80 -10.38
CA TRP A 192 -12.78 5.71 -8.94
C TRP A 192 -13.33 6.98 -8.32
N LEU A 193 -12.90 8.15 -8.84
CA LEU A 193 -13.39 9.45 -8.37
C LEU A 193 -14.85 9.70 -8.77
N ASP A 194 -15.25 9.30 -9.98
CA ASP A 194 -16.63 9.42 -10.48
C ASP A 194 -17.59 8.53 -9.67
N GLU A 195 -17.11 7.39 -9.16
CA GLU A 195 -17.84 6.49 -8.25
C GLU A 195 -17.84 6.97 -6.78
N GLY A 196 -17.22 8.11 -6.51
CA GLY A 196 -17.22 8.78 -5.21
C GLY A 196 -16.17 8.26 -4.21
N TYR A 197 -15.18 7.48 -4.66
CA TYR A 197 -14.10 7.06 -3.79
C TYR A 197 -13.18 8.22 -3.39
N GLN A 198 -12.74 8.22 -2.15
CA GLN A 198 -11.54 8.93 -1.73
C GLN A 198 -10.34 8.02 -1.99
N VAL A 199 -9.33 8.52 -2.70
CA VAL A 199 -8.17 7.71 -3.11
C VAL A 199 -6.93 8.23 -2.41
N PHE A 200 -6.28 7.34 -1.65
CA PHE A 200 -5.00 7.56 -0.99
C PHE A 200 -3.94 6.72 -1.70
N ILE A 201 -2.86 7.35 -2.19
CA ILE A 201 -1.74 6.65 -2.79
C ILE A 201 -0.50 7.01 -2.00
N THR A 202 0.13 6.01 -1.40
CA THR A 202 1.32 6.20 -0.57
C THR A 202 2.34 5.08 -0.82
N SER A 203 3.43 5.10 -0.08
CA SER A 203 4.39 3.99 -0.01
C SER A 203 4.55 3.52 1.43
N ASP A 204 5.02 2.32 1.61
CA ASP A 204 5.44 1.81 2.90
C ASP A 204 6.80 2.40 3.31
N HIS A 205 7.80 2.31 2.44
CA HIS A 205 9.12 2.93 2.59
C HIS A 205 9.67 3.40 1.24
N ALA A 206 10.78 4.13 1.28
CA ALA A 206 11.60 4.35 0.10
C ALA A 206 12.83 3.45 0.15
N LEU A 207 13.32 3.08 -1.03
CA LEU A 207 14.55 2.30 -1.13
C LEU A 207 15.73 3.06 -0.50
N ASN A 208 16.57 2.36 0.23
CA ASN A 208 17.81 2.89 0.75
C ASN A 208 18.92 2.77 -0.32
N ASN A 209 19.78 3.78 -0.43
CA ASN A 209 20.92 3.85 -1.37
C ASN A 209 21.97 2.72 -1.24
N LYS A 210 21.78 1.77 -0.36
CA LYS A 210 22.63 0.58 -0.27
C LYS A 210 21.93 -0.54 -0.99
N SER A 211 22.36 -0.83 -2.21
CA SER A 211 21.98 -2.03 -2.96
C SER A 211 22.07 -3.25 -2.04
N LEU A 212 20.94 -3.83 -1.76
CA LEU A 212 20.89 -5.16 -1.17
C LEU A 212 21.32 -6.15 -2.25
N SER A 213 22.32 -6.98 -1.98
CA SER A 213 22.68 -8.02 -2.93
C SER A 213 21.50 -9.01 -3.04
N LYS A 214 21.33 -9.66 -4.22
CA LYS A 214 20.36 -10.77 -4.38
C LYS A 214 20.43 -11.80 -3.25
N GLN A 215 21.59 -11.96 -2.64
CA GLN A 215 21.85 -12.87 -1.55
C GLN A 215 21.22 -12.41 -0.23
N ASP A 216 21.01 -11.10 -0.05
CA ASP A 216 20.38 -10.52 1.14
C ASP A 216 18.85 -10.73 1.17
N TYR A 217 18.21 -10.90 0.00
CA TYR A 217 16.78 -11.26 -0.08
C TYR A 217 16.51 -12.73 0.24
N LEU A 218 17.49 -13.61 -0.05
CA LEU A 218 17.35 -15.05 0.08
C LEU A 218 17.88 -15.59 1.41
N THR A 219 18.62 -14.79 2.18
CA THR A 219 19.19 -15.21 3.45
C THR A 219 18.42 -14.63 4.62
N THR A 220 17.88 -15.50 5.46
CA THR A 220 17.20 -15.24 6.73
C THR A 220 18.13 -14.67 7.83
N GLN A 221 19.27 -14.07 7.47
CA GLN A 221 20.17 -13.47 8.46
C GLN A 221 19.70 -12.04 8.79
N PRO A 222 19.50 -11.70 10.06
CA PRO A 222 19.14 -10.36 10.46
C PRO A 222 20.27 -9.40 10.06
N LYS A 223 19.93 -8.42 9.19
CA LYS A 223 20.85 -7.32 8.89
C LYS A 223 21.17 -6.60 10.17
N THR A 224 22.45 -6.25 10.35
CA THR A 224 22.92 -5.48 11.51
C THR A 224 21.99 -4.30 11.77
N ALA A 225 21.55 -4.14 13.01
CA ALA A 225 20.54 -3.20 13.50
C ALA A 225 20.67 -1.74 13.01
N LYS A 226 21.82 -1.32 12.48
CA LYS A 226 22.07 0.01 11.97
C LYS A 226 21.29 0.42 10.70
N ASN A 227 20.72 -0.54 9.95
CA ASN A 227 19.95 -0.24 8.73
C ASN A 227 18.44 -0.23 8.96
N ILE A 228 17.98 -0.61 10.15
CA ILE A 228 16.55 -0.79 10.50
C ILE A 228 15.95 0.51 11.03
N GLU A 229 16.73 1.43 11.57
CA GLU A 229 16.25 2.68 12.18
C GLU A 229 16.09 3.85 11.20
N VAL A 230 16.23 3.63 9.90
CA VAL A 230 16.18 4.72 8.91
C VAL A 230 14.73 5.06 8.59
N ARG A 231 14.36 6.30 8.86
CA ARG A 231 13.14 6.91 8.30
C ARG A 231 13.39 7.30 6.85
N THR A 232 12.43 7.05 5.99
CA THR A 232 12.50 7.41 4.59
C THR A 232 11.36 8.36 4.23
N THR A 233 11.61 9.26 3.26
CA THR A 233 10.59 10.20 2.80
C THR A 233 9.78 9.55 1.68
N ILE A 234 8.49 9.39 1.92
CA ILE A 234 7.54 8.73 1.01
C ILE A 234 6.45 9.71 0.55
N PRO A 235 5.83 9.50 -0.62
CA PRO A 235 4.71 10.32 -1.07
C PRO A 235 3.41 9.93 -0.36
N LEU A 236 2.51 10.91 -0.24
CA LEU A 236 1.10 10.70 0.06
C LEU A 236 0.29 11.59 -0.88
N PHE A 237 -0.32 10.98 -1.89
CA PHE A 237 -1.33 11.63 -2.73
C PHE A 237 -2.71 11.37 -2.13
N ILE A 238 -3.56 12.39 -2.14
CA ILE A 238 -4.95 12.30 -1.69
C ILE A 238 -5.85 12.94 -2.73
N PHE A 239 -6.79 12.17 -3.26
CA PHE A 239 -7.77 12.59 -4.26
C PHE A 239 -9.20 12.33 -3.77
N GLY A 240 -10.17 13.02 -4.38
CA GLY A 240 -11.58 12.90 -4.08
C GLY A 240 -12.15 14.13 -3.38
N ASN A 241 -13.45 14.14 -3.11
CA ASN A 241 -14.18 15.34 -2.68
C ASN A 241 -13.75 15.90 -1.32
N GLN A 242 -13.07 15.09 -0.49
CA GLN A 242 -12.64 15.51 0.84
C GLN A 242 -11.13 15.81 0.94
N HIS A 243 -10.40 15.81 -0.18
CA HIS A 243 -8.94 15.99 -0.16
C HIS A 243 -8.49 17.29 0.50
N GLN A 244 -9.27 18.38 0.39
CA GLN A 244 -8.90 19.71 0.90
C GLN A 244 -8.72 19.75 2.42
N GLN A 245 -9.47 18.95 3.18
CA GLN A 245 -9.34 18.91 4.64
C GLN A 245 -7.97 18.42 5.13
N TYR A 246 -7.23 17.72 4.27
CA TYR A 246 -5.90 17.21 4.59
C TYR A 246 -4.76 18.10 4.10
N GLN A 247 -5.05 19.19 3.38
CA GLN A 247 -4.04 20.04 2.76
C GLN A 247 -3.10 20.73 3.76
N THR A 248 -3.58 21.11 4.94
CA THR A 248 -2.80 21.81 5.97
C THR A 248 -2.47 20.94 7.19
N ARG A 249 -3.11 19.77 7.30
CA ARG A 249 -2.91 18.86 8.44
C ARG A 249 -1.53 18.20 8.36
N THR A 250 -0.79 18.17 9.48
CA THR A 250 0.38 17.29 9.58
C THR A 250 -0.11 15.85 9.63
N ILE A 251 0.45 14.99 8.79
CA ILE A 251 0.09 13.57 8.68
C ILE A 251 1.37 12.76 8.81
N GLU A 252 1.37 11.82 9.72
CA GLU A 252 2.40 10.79 9.84
C GLU A 252 1.92 9.46 9.23
N GLN A 253 2.83 8.53 8.97
CA GLN A 253 2.45 7.24 8.39
C GLN A 253 1.47 6.46 9.28
N THR A 254 1.61 6.57 10.60
CA THR A 254 0.71 5.97 11.59
C THR A 254 -0.70 6.58 11.61
N ASP A 255 -0.87 7.80 11.10
CA ASP A 255 -2.18 8.46 11.04
C ASP A 255 -3.08 7.94 9.92
N ILE A 256 -2.51 7.27 8.91
CA ILE A 256 -3.26 6.80 7.72
C ILE A 256 -4.43 5.92 8.12
N SER A 257 -4.19 4.97 9.03
CA SER A 257 -5.25 4.09 9.53
C SER A 257 -6.42 4.87 10.14
N SER A 258 -6.13 5.77 11.06
CA SER A 258 -7.17 6.55 11.76
C SER A 258 -7.93 7.48 10.83
N ILE A 259 -7.26 8.07 9.84
CA ILE A 259 -7.86 8.92 8.81
C ILE A 259 -8.87 8.11 7.98
N ILE A 260 -8.47 6.94 7.50
CA ILE A 260 -9.34 6.09 6.67
C ILE A 260 -10.52 5.55 7.49
N CYS A 261 -10.27 5.08 8.71
CA CYS A 261 -11.34 4.62 9.61
C CYS A 261 -12.39 5.72 9.85
N HIS A 262 -11.95 6.95 10.12
CA HIS A 262 -12.86 8.09 10.29
C HIS A 262 -13.68 8.40 9.03
N LEU A 263 -13.08 8.29 7.83
CA LEU A 263 -13.81 8.46 6.56
C LEU A 263 -14.88 7.39 6.37
N LEU A 264 -14.58 6.16 6.76
CA LEU A 264 -15.52 5.04 6.63
C LEU A 264 -16.71 5.13 7.61
N GLU A 265 -16.62 5.90 8.70
CA GLU A 265 -17.71 6.15 9.64
C GLU A 265 -18.76 7.14 9.09
N ASN A 266 -18.38 7.97 8.13
CA ASN A 266 -19.22 9.01 7.52
C ASN A 266 -19.79 8.58 6.17
#